data_470ec42722f27ed8dd6fe4d1ef637d4f
#
_entry.id   470ec42722f27ed8dd6fe4d1ef637d4f
#
_cell.length_a   1.000
_cell.length_b   1.000
_cell.length_c   1.000
_cell.angle_alpha   90.00
_cell.angle_beta   90.00
_cell.angle_gamma   90.00
#
_symmetry.space_group_name_H-M   'P 1'
#
loop_
_entity.id
_entity.type
_entity.pdbx_description
1 polymer ?
#
loop_
_entity_poly.entity_id
_entity_poly.type
_entity_poly.pdbx_seq_one_letter_code
_entity_poly.pdbx_strand_id
1 'polypeptide(L)'
;MNVVYSVTRNFYEKIVPSVRSLLEYNKDVSLFVCAEDDELDVELPIRPEVINVSGQTWFAPDSINYRNRFTYINLIKVVYPSLLPVDRVLHMDADAIVCDDLSWFYNVNLDGKWIAAVDEVQGTYHPFGDNYFNMGVAVINLEQMRTDQIEPVLVEYLNKSKQPWADQDAWNKFGIEQGKFVSVPVRYNENFATGETEEPAIVHYCGVSDWWTRRHMKRGEYLDRWRR
;
A
#
# COMPACT_ATOMS: atom_id res chain seq x y z
N MET A 1 -9.09 -2.58 13.40
CA MET A 1 -8.16 -2.84 12.26
C MET A 1 -7.25 -1.64 12.11
N ASN A 2 -5.92 -1.82 12.04
CA ASN A 2 -4.97 -0.74 11.82
C ASN A 2 -4.78 -0.57 10.31
N VAL A 3 -4.95 0.65 9.80
CA VAL A 3 -4.82 0.98 8.37
C VAL A 3 -3.83 2.11 8.19
N VAL A 4 -2.95 2.04 7.19
CA VAL A 4 -1.95 3.07 6.90
C VAL A 4 -1.99 3.51 5.44
N TYR A 5 -1.87 4.82 5.24
CA TYR A 5 -1.58 5.46 3.95
C TYR A 5 -0.21 6.13 4.02
N SER A 6 0.51 6.15 2.90
CA SER A 6 1.71 6.97 2.73
C SER A 6 1.49 7.92 1.55
N VAL A 7 1.43 9.22 1.83
CA VAL A 7 0.98 10.21 0.84
C VAL A 7 1.80 11.50 0.90
N THR A 8 2.10 12.06 -0.27
CA THR A 8 2.64 13.41 -0.40
C THR A 8 1.52 14.45 -0.24
N ARG A 9 1.87 15.71 0.05
CA ARG A 9 0.91 16.81 0.29
C ARG A 9 -0.17 16.95 -0.77
N ASN A 10 0.18 16.80 -2.04
CA ASN A 10 -0.77 16.88 -3.16
C ASN A 10 -1.72 15.67 -3.28
N PHE A 11 -1.62 14.71 -2.36
CA PHE A 11 -2.50 13.54 -2.28
C PHE A 11 -3.40 13.53 -1.04
N TYR A 12 -3.31 14.52 -0.13
CA TYR A 12 -4.13 14.53 1.09
C TYR A 12 -5.64 14.52 0.78
N GLU A 13 -6.11 15.34 -0.15
CA GLU A 13 -7.52 15.29 -0.57
C GLU A 13 -7.91 13.96 -1.23
N LYS A 14 -6.96 13.29 -1.88
CA LYS A 14 -7.22 12.08 -2.67
C LYS A 14 -7.43 10.84 -1.81
N ILE A 15 -6.97 10.82 -0.55
CA ILE A 15 -7.28 9.70 0.36
C ILE A 15 -8.69 9.78 0.95
N VAL A 16 -9.37 10.93 0.86
CA VAL A 16 -10.71 11.11 1.46
C VAL A 16 -11.72 10.08 0.97
N PRO A 17 -11.89 9.84 -0.36
CA PRO A 17 -12.78 8.79 -0.87
C PRO A 17 -12.40 7.39 -0.39
N SER A 18 -11.11 7.09 -0.36
CA SER A 18 -10.60 5.81 0.13
C SER A 18 -10.98 5.59 1.59
N VAL A 19 -10.72 6.57 2.46
CA VAL A 19 -11.06 6.50 3.89
C VAL A 19 -12.58 6.45 4.10
N ARG A 20 -13.39 7.22 3.34
CA ARG A 20 -14.85 7.15 3.42
C ARG A 20 -15.36 5.75 3.06
N SER A 21 -14.88 5.18 1.97
CA SER A 21 -15.27 3.84 1.54
C SER A 21 -14.85 2.77 2.55
N LEU A 22 -13.66 2.90 3.14
CA LEU A 22 -13.19 2.00 4.19
C LEU A 22 -14.15 1.98 5.39
N LEU A 23 -14.55 3.15 5.88
CA LEU A 23 -15.42 3.29 7.06
C LEU A 23 -16.88 2.90 6.83
N GLU A 24 -17.33 2.84 5.58
CA GLU A 24 -18.66 2.34 5.24
C GLU A 24 -18.80 0.85 5.61
N TYR A 25 -17.81 0.06 5.30
CA TYR A 25 -17.83 -1.39 5.45
C TYR A 25 -17.08 -1.88 6.70
N ASN A 26 -16.17 -1.07 7.27
CA ASN A 26 -15.31 -1.48 8.37
C ASN A 26 -15.42 -0.49 9.53
N LYS A 27 -15.80 -0.94 10.74
CA LYS A 27 -16.07 -0.05 11.87
C LYS A 27 -14.78 0.21 12.66
N ASP A 28 -14.29 -0.56 13.48
CA ASP A 28 -13.19 -0.33 14.42
C ASP A 28 -11.83 -0.12 13.71
N VAL A 29 -11.66 1.02 13.06
CA VAL A 29 -10.46 1.40 12.30
C VAL A 29 -9.61 2.38 13.11
N SER A 30 -8.32 2.05 13.28
CA SER A 30 -7.26 2.98 13.69
C SER A 30 -6.52 3.40 12.43
N LEU A 31 -6.54 4.70 12.11
CA LEU A 31 -5.98 5.25 10.89
C LEU A 31 -4.63 5.92 11.14
N PHE A 32 -3.60 5.49 10.42
CA PHE A 32 -2.27 6.09 10.37
C PHE A 32 -2.06 6.73 9.00
N VAL A 33 -1.41 7.90 8.97
CA VAL A 33 -1.03 8.56 7.72
C VAL A 33 0.43 9.00 7.80
N CYS A 34 1.31 8.35 7.04
CA CYS A 34 2.66 8.83 6.82
C CYS A 34 2.60 9.97 5.80
N ALA A 35 2.93 11.19 6.23
CA ALA A 35 2.72 12.43 5.50
C ALA A 35 3.96 13.34 5.50
N GLU A 36 3.93 14.39 4.71
CA GLU A 36 5.02 15.40 4.64
C GLU A 36 4.84 16.56 5.64
N ASP A 37 3.75 16.57 6.40
CA ASP A 37 3.40 17.59 7.37
C ASP A 37 2.99 16.96 8.71
N ASP A 38 3.00 17.75 9.78
CA ASP A 38 2.56 17.30 11.12
C ASP A 38 1.01 17.18 11.21
N GLU A 39 0.31 17.89 10.34
CA GLU A 39 -1.14 17.88 10.20
C GLU A 39 -1.53 17.83 8.72
N LEU A 40 -2.66 17.19 8.44
CA LEU A 40 -3.21 17.19 7.08
C LEU A 40 -4.10 18.43 6.91
N ASP A 41 -3.96 19.13 5.79
CA ASP A 41 -4.82 20.27 5.40
C ASP A 41 -6.18 19.84 4.82
N VAL A 42 -6.65 18.66 5.21
CA VAL A 42 -7.90 18.04 4.78
C VAL A 42 -8.63 17.40 5.94
N GLU A 43 -9.95 17.49 5.96
CA GLU A 43 -10.79 16.81 6.95
C GLU A 43 -11.09 15.35 6.53
N LEU A 44 -10.67 14.40 7.35
CA LEU A 44 -10.99 12.99 7.20
C LEU A 44 -12.16 12.60 8.09
N PRO A 45 -12.98 11.60 7.70
CA PRO A 45 -14.13 11.14 8.49
C PRO A 45 -13.77 10.54 9.85
N ILE A 46 -12.52 10.19 10.05
CA ILE A 46 -11.92 9.73 11.30
C ILE A 46 -10.61 10.46 11.52
N ARG A 47 -10.28 10.79 12.77
CA ARG A 47 -9.00 11.44 13.11
C ARG A 47 -7.86 10.45 12.92
N PRO A 48 -6.88 10.75 12.03
CA PRO A 48 -5.70 9.92 11.86
C PRO A 48 -4.65 10.18 12.94
N GLU A 49 -3.77 9.22 13.16
CA GLU A 49 -2.44 9.46 13.70
C GLU A 49 -1.52 9.84 12.54
N VAL A 50 -1.10 11.11 12.49
CA VAL A 50 -0.21 11.61 11.42
C VAL A 50 1.23 11.42 11.83
N ILE A 51 2.02 10.82 10.94
CA ILE A 51 3.44 10.57 11.11
C ILE A 51 4.18 11.38 10.05
N ASN A 52 4.82 12.48 10.47
CA ASN A 52 5.58 13.32 9.56
C ASN A 52 6.90 12.62 9.17
N VAL A 53 7.03 12.31 7.88
CA VAL A 53 8.19 11.65 7.29
C VAL A 53 9.04 12.56 6.41
N SER A 54 8.77 13.88 6.39
CA SER A 54 9.51 14.83 5.55
C SER A 54 11.00 14.92 5.89
N GLY A 55 11.34 14.73 7.18
CA GLY A 55 12.71 14.72 7.67
C GLY A 55 13.38 13.34 7.69
N GLN A 56 12.84 12.36 6.97
CA GLN A 56 13.36 11.00 6.96
C GLN A 56 14.83 10.92 6.50
N THR A 57 15.57 9.97 7.04
CA THR A 57 16.98 9.73 6.73
C THR A 57 17.29 8.33 6.20
N TRP A 58 16.27 7.47 6.05
CA TRP A 58 16.42 6.11 5.50
C TRP A 58 16.85 6.13 4.03
N PHE A 59 16.29 7.06 3.27
CA PHE A 59 16.54 7.19 1.84
C PHE A 59 17.22 8.53 1.54
N ALA A 60 18.45 8.47 1.04
CA ALA A 60 19.16 9.67 0.67
C ALA A 60 18.52 10.36 -0.54
N PRO A 61 18.43 11.71 -0.58
CA PRO A 61 17.79 12.45 -1.68
C PRO A 61 18.45 12.23 -3.06
N ASP A 62 19.68 11.77 -3.09
CA ASP A 62 20.43 11.41 -4.28
C ASP A 62 20.40 9.91 -4.60
N SER A 63 19.75 9.10 -3.76
CA SER A 63 19.59 7.68 -4.02
C SER A 63 18.75 7.42 -5.26
N ILE A 64 19.04 6.29 -5.91
CA ILE A 64 18.56 5.99 -7.25
C ILE A 64 17.02 5.86 -7.36
N ASN A 65 16.33 5.52 -6.26
CA ASN A 65 14.88 5.36 -6.23
C ASN A 65 14.13 6.55 -5.59
N TYR A 66 14.85 7.49 -4.95
CA TYR A 66 14.22 8.60 -4.22
C TYR A 66 13.42 9.54 -5.13
N ARG A 67 13.91 9.80 -6.34
CA ARG A 67 13.32 10.73 -7.31
C ARG A 67 12.75 10.02 -8.54
N ASN A 68 12.35 8.77 -8.39
CA ASN A 68 11.65 8.10 -9.47
C ASN A 68 10.19 8.65 -9.59
N ARG A 69 9.42 8.15 -10.54
CA ARG A 69 8.03 8.59 -10.77
C ARG A 69 7.10 8.38 -9.56
N PHE A 70 7.47 7.49 -8.62
CA PHE A 70 6.66 7.16 -7.44
C PHE A 70 7.02 7.98 -6.22
N THR A 71 8.11 8.74 -6.24
CA THR A 71 8.68 9.52 -5.13
C THR A 71 9.11 8.68 -3.91
N TYR A 72 9.82 9.31 -2.97
CA TYR A 72 10.31 8.63 -1.76
C TYR A 72 9.19 8.14 -0.83
N ILE A 73 7.98 8.74 -0.93
CA ILE A 73 6.87 8.38 -0.05
C ILE A 73 6.45 6.92 -0.21
N ASN A 74 6.59 6.34 -1.41
CA ASN A 74 6.33 4.93 -1.61
C ASN A 74 7.38 4.04 -0.94
N LEU A 75 8.63 4.52 -0.86
CA LEU A 75 9.70 3.79 -0.17
C LEU A 75 9.44 3.69 1.34
N ILE A 76 8.66 4.60 1.93
CA ILE A 76 8.33 4.60 3.37
C ILE A 76 7.63 3.31 3.80
N LYS A 77 6.96 2.60 2.92
CA LYS A 77 6.31 1.32 3.23
C LYS A 77 7.27 0.29 3.83
N VAL A 78 8.54 0.28 3.43
CA VAL A 78 9.51 -0.70 3.94
C VAL A 78 10.01 -0.38 5.36
N VAL A 79 9.81 0.85 5.84
CA VAL A 79 10.20 1.29 7.19
C VAL A 79 9.01 1.38 8.17
N TYR A 80 7.84 0.90 7.81
CA TYR A 80 6.70 0.78 8.71
C TYR A 80 7.02 0.04 10.01
N PRO A 81 7.87 -1.02 10.03
CA PRO A 81 8.24 -1.67 11.29
C PRO A 81 8.84 -0.72 12.34
N SER A 82 9.62 0.28 11.93
CA SER A 82 10.17 1.31 12.83
C SER A 82 9.22 2.47 13.10
N LEU A 83 8.29 2.76 12.17
CA LEU A 83 7.42 3.93 12.24
C LEU A 83 6.14 3.68 13.03
N LEU A 84 5.53 2.50 12.87
CA LEU A 84 4.18 2.25 13.38
C LEU A 84 4.22 1.51 14.72
N PRO A 85 3.47 1.97 15.74
CA PRO A 85 3.45 1.36 17.08
C PRO A 85 2.49 0.15 17.16
N VAL A 86 2.34 -0.59 16.06
CA VAL A 86 1.42 -1.74 15.95
C VAL A 86 2.12 -2.94 15.33
N ASP A 87 1.59 -4.14 15.54
CA ASP A 87 2.20 -5.38 15.08
C ASP A 87 1.70 -5.81 13.70
N ARG A 88 0.53 -5.31 13.30
CA ARG A 88 -0.09 -5.60 12.01
C ARG A 88 -0.77 -4.37 11.46
N VAL A 89 -0.66 -4.17 10.15
CA VAL A 89 -1.31 -3.06 9.46
C VAL A 89 -1.81 -3.49 8.07
N LEU A 90 -2.93 -2.94 7.63
CA LEU A 90 -3.36 -2.93 6.24
C LEU A 90 -2.81 -1.65 5.58
N HIS A 91 -1.88 -1.80 4.65
CA HIS A 91 -1.47 -0.71 3.77
C HIS A 91 -2.45 -0.57 2.62
N MET A 92 -2.81 0.67 2.31
CA MET A 92 -3.61 1.03 1.13
C MET A 92 -3.00 2.22 0.40
N ASP A 93 -2.86 2.12 -0.92
CA ASP A 93 -2.55 3.27 -1.76
C ASP A 93 -3.77 4.22 -1.82
N ALA A 94 -3.52 5.50 -2.06
CA ALA A 94 -4.55 6.56 -2.06
C ALA A 94 -5.65 6.35 -3.11
N ASP A 95 -5.36 5.58 -4.16
CA ASP A 95 -6.23 5.28 -5.29
C ASP A 95 -6.96 3.92 -5.17
N ALA A 96 -7.10 3.41 -3.94
CA ALA A 96 -7.87 2.21 -3.63
C ALA A 96 -9.23 2.57 -3.00
N ILE A 97 -10.32 1.97 -3.48
CA ILE A 97 -11.68 2.15 -2.97
C ILE A 97 -12.19 0.83 -2.40
N VAL A 98 -12.64 0.85 -1.15
CA VAL A 98 -13.20 -0.31 -0.46
C VAL A 98 -14.67 -0.49 -0.86
N CYS A 99 -15.06 -1.74 -1.13
CA CYS A 99 -16.37 -2.11 -1.62
C CYS A 99 -17.06 -3.17 -0.74
N ASP A 100 -16.34 -3.73 0.23
CA ASP A 100 -16.84 -4.78 1.11
C ASP A 100 -16.04 -4.84 2.43
N ASP A 101 -16.47 -5.69 3.37
CA ASP A 101 -15.78 -5.98 4.63
C ASP A 101 -14.39 -6.60 4.39
N LEU A 102 -13.40 -6.08 5.10
CA LEU A 102 -12.00 -6.49 4.97
C LEU A 102 -11.52 -7.37 6.13
N SER A 103 -12.40 -7.77 7.04
CA SER A 103 -12.04 -8.52 8.26
C SER A 103 -11.31 -9.81 7.95
N TRP A 104 -11.74 -10.57 6.93
CA TRP A 104 -11.04 -11.79 6.52
C TRP A 104 -9.63 -11.50 6.02
N PHE A 105 -9.46 -10.50 5.17
CA PHE A 105 -8.17 -10.12 4.62
C PHE A 105 -7.22 -9.62 5.72
N TYR A 106 -7.71 -8.72 6.57
CA TYR A 106 -6.91 -8.20 7.68
C TYR A 106 -6.43 -9.31 8.64
N ASN A 107 -7.25 -10.34 8.86
CA ASN A 107 -6.95 -11.44 9.79
C ASN A 107 -6.35 -12.69 9.12
N VAL A 108 -5.94 -12.60 7.85
CA VAL A 108 -5.27 -13.73 7.17
C VAL A 108 -4.07 -14.20 8.00
N ASN A 109 -3.84 -15.52 8.03
CA ASN A 109 -2.72 -16.08 8.78
C ASN A 109 -1.38 -15.65 8.15
N LEU A 110 -0.57 -14.95 8.94
CA LEU A 110 0.77 -14.48 8.60
C LEU A 110 1.83 -15.03 9.57
N ASP A 111 1.61 -16.21 10.17
CA ASP A 111 2.61 -16.86 11.04
C ASP A 111 3.91 -17.12 10.28
N GLY A 112 5.01 -16.51 10.73
CA GLY A 112 6.31 -16.58 10.06
C GLY A 112 6.39 -15.88 8.70
N LYS A 113 5.35 -15.13 8.29
CA LYS A 113 5.29 -14.38 7.02
C LYS A 113 5.29 -12.87 7.29
N TRP A 114 5.73 -12.10 6.29
CA TRP A 114 5.74 -10.64 6.37
C TRP A 114 4.50 -10.00 5.78
N ILE A 115 3.95 -10.60 4.71
CA ILE A 115 2.98 -9.92 3.88
C ILE A 115 1.94 -10.88 3.27
N ALA A 116 0.70 -10.38 3.20
CA ALA A 116 -0.34 -10.94 2.33
C ALA A 116 -0.77 -9.88 1.32
N ALA A 117 -0.74 -10.24 0.04
CA ALA A 117 -1.13 -9.38 -1.07
C ALA A 117 -1.66 -10.21 -2.25
N VAL A 118 -2.16 -9.55 -3.30
CA VAL A 118 -2.68 -10.19 -4.50
C VAL A 118 -1.58 -10.32 -5.54
N ASP A 119 -1.43 -11.52 -6.12
CA ASP A 119 -0.51 -11.76 -7.23
C ASP A 119 -0.91 -10.95 -8.47
N GLU A 120 0.06 -10.39 -9.18
CA GLU A 120 -0.16 -9.84 -10.52
C GLU A 120 -0.30 -10.97 -11.54
N VAL A 121 -1.16 -10.80 -12.54
CA VAL A 121 -1.38 -11.81 -13.57
C VAL A 121 -0.15 -11.97 -14.47
N GLN A 122 0.08 -13.18 -14.93
CA GLN A 122 1.17 -13.51 -15.85
C GLN A 122 1.10 -12.66 -17.13
N GLY A 123 2.27 -12.20 -17.61
CA GLY A 123 2.41 -11.41 -18.84
C GLY A 123 2.77 -9.95 -18.60
N THR A 124 2.72 -9.44 -17.38
CA THR A 124 3.43 -8.25 -16.96
C THR A 124 4.91 -8.58 -16.72
N TYR A 125 5.78 -7.56 -16.79
CA TYR A 125 7.21 -7.78 -16.52
C TYR A 125 7.42 -8.08 -15.04
N HIS A 126 7.77 -9.32 -14.72
CA HIS A 126 8.03 -9.79 -13.36
C HIS A 126 9.51 -10.17 -13.20
N PRO A 127 10.35 -9.28 -12.66
CA PRO A 127 11.79 -9.54 -12.54
C PRO A 127 12.14 -10.64 -11.53
N PHE A 128 11.20 -11.03 -10.65
CA PHE A 128 11.45 -11.97 -9.53
C PHE A 128 10.60 -13.26 -9.58
N GLY A 129 9.99 -13.59 -10.73
CA GLY A 129 9.26 -14.85 -10.93
C GLY A 129 7.73 -14.71 -10.98
N ASP A 130 7.05 -15.87 -11.08
CA ASP A 130 5.63 -15.95 -11.41
C ASP A 130 4.67 -15.55 -10.27
N ASN A 131 5.16 -15.41 -9.03
CA ASN A 131 4.38 -15.04 -7.85
C ASN A 131 4.57 -13.56 -7.46
N TYR A 132 4.83 -12.70 -8.44
CA TYR A 132 4.99 -11.27 -8.22
C TYR A 132 3.68 -10.66 -7.76
N PHE A 133 3.69 -9.93 -6.64
CA PHE A 133 2.48 -9.36 -6.03
C PHE A 133 2.46 -7.83 -6.07
N ASN A 134 1.25 -7.29 -6.06
CA ASN A 134 1.01 -5.86 -6.06
C ASN A 134 1.01 -5.28 -4.65
N MET A 135 1.80 -4.22 -4.43
CA MET A 135 1.99 -3.59 -3.12
C MET A 135 1.07 -2.41 -2.83
N GLY A 136 0.16 -2.07 -3.71
CA GLY A 136 -0.78 -0.96 -3.46
C GLY A 136 -1.84 -1.28 -2.40
N VAL A 137 -2.09 -2.58 -2.15
CA VAL A 137 -2.95 -3.05 -1.06
C VAL A 137 -2.34 -4.32 -0.47
N ALA A 138 -1.95 -4.28 0.80
CA ALA A 138 -1.30 -5.40 1.47
C ALA A 138 -1.52 -5.40 2.98
N VAL A 139 -1.70 -6.58 3.57
CA VAL A 139 -1.61 -6.77 5.02
C VAL A 139 -0.18 -7.12 5.39
N ILE A 140 0.41 -6.36 6.31
CA ILE A 140 1.82 -6.45 6.68
C ILE A 140 1.94 -6.84 8.15
N ASN A 141 2.73 -7.86 8.44
CA ASN A 141 3.09 -8.32 9.78
C ASN A 141 4.38 -7.62 10.22
N LEU A 142 4.23 -6.48 10.88
CA LEU A 142 5.35 -5.65 11.32
C LEU A 142 6.15 -6.31 12.45
N GLU A 143 5.49 -7.09 13.32
CA GLU A 143 6.16 -7.85 14.37
C GLU A 143 7.14 -8.87 13.78
N GLN A 144 6.71 -9.66 12.78
CA GLN A 144 7.59 -10.64 12.13
C GLN A 144 8.73 -9.94 11.38
N MET A 145 8.48 -8.79 10.75
CA MET A 145 9.53 -8.02 10.08
C MET A 145 10.58 -7.48 11.07
N ARG A 146 10.15 -7.01 12.26
CA ARG A 146 11.06 -6.61 13.34
C ARG A 146 11.88 -7.79 13.86
N THR A 147 11.23 -8.93 14.06
CA THR A 147 11.88 -10.17 14.50
C THR A 147 12.96 -10.62 13.51
N ASP A 148 12.66 -10.60 12.22
CA ASP A 148 13.58 -11.00 11.15
C ASP A 148 14.59 -9.90 10.79
N GLN A 149 14.47 -8.69 11.36
CA GLN A 149 15.33 -7.53 11.10
C GLN A 149 15.49 -7.19 9.61
N ILE A 150 14.41 -7.36 8.83
CA ILE A 150 14.47 -7.21 7.37
C ILE A 150 14.51 -5.75 6.90
N GLU A 151 14.01 -4.78 7.69
CA GLU A 151 13.93 -3.37 7.32
C GLU A 151 15.28 -2.79 6.86
N PRO A 152 16.41 -2.94 7.58
CA PRO A 152 17.70 -2.42 7.12
C PRO A 152 18.15 -3.01 5.78
N VAL A 153 17.81 -4.25 5.51
CA VAL A 153 18.14 -4.94 4.24
C VAL A 153 17.36 -4.34 3.09
N LEU A 154 16.05 -4.10 3.27
CA LEU A 154 15.20 -3.45 2.26
C LEU A 154 15.65 -2.01 1.99
N VAL A 155 15.96 -1.24 3.04
CA VAL A 155 16.47 0.14 2.93
C VAL A 155 17.79 0.17 2.17
N GLU A 156 18.74 -0.69 2.52
CA GLU A 156 20.03 -0.77 1.83
C GLU A 156 19.87 -1.12 0.35
N TYR A 157 19.03 -2.10 0.05
CA TYR A 157 18.74 -2.52 -1.31
C TYR A 157 18.15 -1.39 -2.15
N LEU A 158 17.16 -0.67 -1.62
CA LEU A 158 16.52 0.46 -2.30
C LEU A 158 17.43 1.68 -2.47
N ASN A 159 18.41 1.87 -1.58
CA ASN A 159 19.42 2.94 -1.75
C ASN A 159 20.47 2.61 -2.83
N LYS A 160 20.77 1.32 -3.07
CA LYS A 160 21.87 0.89 -3.94
C LYS A 160 21.44 0.38 -5.30
N SER A 161 20.23 -0.17 -5.43
CA SER A 161 19.75 -0.87 -6.62
C SER A 161 18.54 -0.17 -7.22
N LYS A 162 18.62 0.19 -8.54
CA LYS A 162 17.49 0.79 -9.25
C LYS A 162 16.37 -0.22 -9.43
N GLN A 163 15.17 0.18 -9.00
CA GLN A 163 13.97 -0.64 -9.08
C GLN A 163 12.93 0.04 -9.99
N PRO A 164 12.50 -0.60 -11.08
CA PRO A 164 11.44 -0.08 -11.95
C PRO A 164 10.14 0.26 -11.22
N TRP A 165 9.76 -0.58 -10.24
CA TRP A 165 8.55 -0.45 -9.45
C TRP A 165 8.83 -0.08 -7.98
N ALA A 166 9.96 0.60 -7.73
CA ALA A 166 10.34 1.13 -6.43
C ALA A 166 10.30 0.08 -5.29
N ASP A 167 9.52 0.36 -4.24
CA ASP A 167 9.36 -0.51 -3.08
C ASP A 167 8.77 -1.89 -3.44
N GLN A 168 7.84 -1.96 -4.41
CA GLN A 168 7.20 -3.20 -4.82
C GLN A 168 8.22 -4.26 -5.27
N ASP A 169 9.27 -3.86 -6.00
CA ASP A 169 10.34 -4.78 -6.42
C ASP A 169 11.15 -5.31 -5.22
N ALA A 170 11.40 -4.47 -4.22
CA ALA A 170 12.11 -4.92 -3.02
C ALA A 170 11.26 -5.92 -2.21
N TRP A 171 9.97 -5.62 -2.00
CA TRP A 171 9.04 -6.53 -1.34
C TRP A 171 8.95 -7.88 -2.04
N ASN A 172 8.82 -7.87 -3.36
CA ASN A 172 8.74 -9.10 -4.16
C ASN A 172 10.03 -9.90 -4.11
N LYS A 173 11.20 -9.24 -4.32
CA LYS A 173 12.48 -9.92 -4.26
C LYS A 173 12.64 -10.69 -2.95
N PHE A 174 12.59 -10.00 -1.83
CA PHE A 174 12.88 -10.61 -0.54
C PHE A 174 11.73 -11.46 -0.01
N GLY A 175 10.48 -11.06 -0.26
CA GLY A 175 9.29 -11.82 0.16
C GLY A 175 9.18 -13.18 -0.53
N ILE A 176 9.45 -13.23 -1.84
CA ILE A 176 9.43 -14.47 -2.63
C ILE A 176 10.65 -15.33 -2.31
N GLU A 177 11.87 -14.77 -2.37
CA GLU A 177 13.11 -15.53 -2.14
C GLU A 177 13.15 -16.19 -0.76
N GLN A 178 12.57 -15.55 0.27
CA GLN A 178 12.55 -16.07 1.63
C GLN A 178 11.24 -16.79 1.99
N GLY A 179 10.31 -16.93 1.05
CA GLY A 179 9.01 -17.55 1.29
C GLY A 179 8.17 -16.83 2.35
N LYS A 180 8.28 -15.50 2.45
CA LYS A 180 7.62 -14.65 3.46
C LYS A 180 6.33 -13.97 2.96
N PHE A 181 5.80 -14.44 1.85
CA PHE A 181 4.60 -13.93 1.20
C PHE A 181 3.44 -14.93 1.28
N VAL A 182 2.22 -14.42 1.34
CA VAL A 182 0.95 -15.16 1.25
C VAL A 182 0.11 -14.54 0.15
N SER A 183 -0.23 -15.31 -0.88
CA SER A 183 -1.16 -14.91 -1.93
C SER A 183 -2.59 -14.90 -1.41
N VAL A 184 -3.35 -13.86 -1.77
CA VAL A 184 -4.77 -13.73 -1.40
C VAL A 184 -5.63 -13.51 -2.66
N PRO A 185 -6.95 -13.76 -2.59
CA PRO A 185 -7.85 -13.62 -3.74
C PRO A 185 -7.86 -12.23 -4.36
N VAL A 186 -7.96 -12.15 -5.69
CA VAL A 186 -7.96 -10.92 -6.50
C VAL A 186 -8.95 -9.87 -6.02
N ARG A 187 -10.06 -10.27 -5.40
CA ARG A 187 -11.07 -9.33 -4.88
C ARG A 187 -10.53 -8.30 -3.88
N TYR A 188 -9.40 -8.58 -3.22
CA TYR A 188 -8.78 -7.67 -2.23
C TYR A 188 -7.82 -6.65 -2.82
N ASN A 189 -7.59 -6.70 -4.15
CA ASN A 189 -6.83 -5.68 -4.86
C ASN A 189 -7.10 -5.80 -6.37
N GLU A 190 -8.39 -5.67 -6.76
CA GLU A 190 -8.77 -5.71 -8.18
C GLU A 190 -8.18 -4.52 -8.92
N ASN A 191 -7.34 -4.76 -9.92
CA ASN A 191 -6.78 -3.74 -10.80
C ASN A 191 -6.33 -4.38 -12.14
N PHE A 192 -5.79 -3.57 -13.05
CA PHE A 192 -5.38 -4.06 -14.37
C PHE A 192 -4.22 -5.08 -14.32
N ALA A 193 -3.39 -5.06 -13.28
CA ALA A 193 -2.26 -5.97 -13.13
C ALA A 193 -2.63 -7.27 -12.41
N THR A 194 -3.56 -7.22 -11.46
CA THR A 194 -4.00 -8.38 -10.66
C THR A 194 -5.18 -9.13 -11.27
N GLY A 195 -5.94 -8.49 -12.19
CA GLY A 195 -7.12 -9.05 -12.83
C GLY A 195 -8.44 -8.57 -12.23
N GLU A 196 -9.54 -9.16 -12.67
CA GLU A 196 -10.91 -8.74 -12.36
C GLU A 196 -11.67 -9.84 -11.60
N THR A 197 -12.69 -9.42 -10.86
CA THR A 197 -13.63 -10.29 -10.15
C THR A 197 -15.06 -9.74 -10.26
N GLU A 198 -16.07 -10.58 -10.07
CA GLU A 198 -17.47 -10.12 -10.04
C GLU A 198 -17.80 -9.33 -8.77
N GLU A 199 -17.16 -9.68 -7.66
CA GLU A 199 -17.40 -9.11 -6.33
C GLU A 199 -16.10 -8.56 -5.71
N PRO A 200 -15.63 -7.37 -6.14
CA PRO A 200 -14.44 -6.77 -5.54
C PRO A 200 -14.71 -6.33 -4.10
N ALA A 201 -13.74 -6.59 -3.21
CA ALA A 201 -13.70 -5.99 -1.89
C ALA A 201 -12.88 -4.68 -1.90
N ILE A 202 -11.89 -4.60 -2.78
CA ILE A 202 -11.11 -3.38 -3.04
C ILE A 202 -10.88 -3.25 -4.54
N VAL A 203 -11.26 -2.08 -5.10
CA VAL A 203 -10.91 -1.65 -6.46
C VAL A 203 -9.76 -0.66 -6.38
N HIS A 204 -8.63 -0.98 -6.99
CA HIS A 204 -7.41 -0.19 -6.96
C HIS A 204 -7.12 0.39 -8.36
N TYR A 205 -7.16 1.71 -8.48
CA TYR A 205 -7.02 2.44 -9.76
C TYR A 205 -5.55 2.65 -10.16
N CYS A 206 -4.66 1.75 -9.79
CA CYS A 206 -3.22 1.86 -10.02
C CYS A 206 -2.84 2.09 -11.48
N GLY A 207 -1.70 2.75 -11.70
CA GLY A 207 -1.15 3.00 -13.05
C GLY A 207 -1.86 4.06 -13.87
N VAL A 208 -2.85 4.74 -13.34
CA VAL A 208 -3.60 5.82 -14.01
C VAL A 208 -3.20 7.17 -13.44
N SER A 209 -2.54 8.00 -14.25
CA SER A 209 -1.99 9.28 -13.81
C SER A 209 -3.03 10.29 -13.31
N ASP A 210 -4.27 10.15 -13.74
CA ASP A 210 -5.40 11.03 -13.43
C ASP A 210 -6.63 10.26 -12.93
N TRP A 211 -6.42 9.15 -12.22
CA TRP A 211 -7.48 8.29 -11.69
C TRP A 211 -8.61 9.07 -11.00
N TRP A 212 -8.27 10.13 -10.28
CA TRP A 212 -9.17 11.02 -9.58
C TRP A 212 -10.19 11.73 -10.49
N THR A 213 -9.85 11.96 -11.74
CA THR A 213 -10.70 12.69 -12.70
C THR A 213 -11.36 11.80 -13.74
N ARG A 214 -10.90 10.56 -13.93
CA ARG A 214 -11.39 9.68 -14.99
C ARG A 214 -12.73 9.05 -14.66
N ARG A 215 -13.73 9.42 -15.47
CA ARG A 215 -15.07 8.80 -15.49
C ARG A 215 -15.16 7.54 -16.37
N HIS A 216 -14.14 7.24 -17.15
CA HIS A 216 -14.17 6.21 -18.19
C HIS A 216 -13.41 4.93 -17.82
N MET A 217 -13.01 4.79 -16.56
CA MET A 217 -12.40 3.56 -16.09
C MET A 217 -13.45 2.48 -15.91
N LYS A 218 -13.08 1.25 -16.25
CA LYS A 218 -13.78 0.09 -15.76
C LYS A 218 -13.91 0.22 -14.24
N ARG A 219 -15.12 0.04 -13.71
CA ARG A 219 -15.41 0.29 -12.27
C ARG A 219 -15.41 1.76 -11.83
N GLY A 220 -15.56 2.71 -12.73
CA GLY A 220 -15.67 4.15 -12.37
C GLY A 220 -16.82 4.45 -11.41
N GLU A 221 -17.89 3.67 -11.42
CA GLU A 221 -19.04 3.78 -10.52
C GLU A 221 -18.68 3.70 -9.04
N TYR A 222 -17.68 2.88 -8.66
CA TYR A 222 -17.23 2.78 -7.28
C TYR A 222 -16.56 4.06 -6.81
N LEU A 223 -15.74 4.68 -7.65
CA LEU A 223 -15.10 5.95 -7.34
C LEU A 223 -16.13 7.10 -7.29
N ASP A 224 -17.06 7.18 -8.23
CA ASP A 224 -18.06 8.25 -8.32
C ASP A 224 -18.96 8.32 -7.06
N ARG A 225 -19.19 7.20 -6.40
CA ARG A 225 -19.93 7.14 -5.12
C ARG A 225 -19.26 7.95 -4.00
N TRP A 226 -17.93 8.00 -3.97
CA TRP A 226 -17.14 8.51 -2.83
C TRP A 226 -16.49 9.87 -3.07
N ARG A 227 -16.58 10.40 -4.29
CA ARG A 227 -16.00 11.71 -4.67
C ARG A 227 -16.81 12.92 -4.21
N ARG A 228 -18.00 12.73 -3.67
CA ARG A 228 -18.93 13.81 -3.29
C ARG A 228 -18.72 14.27 -1.84
#